data_31dd909763699c2657b446ca5198bb99
#
_entry.id   31dd909763699c2657b446ca5198bb99
#
_cell.length_a   1.000
_cell.length_b   1.000
_cell.length_c   1.000
_cell.angle_alpha   90.00
_cell.angle_beta   90.00
_cell.angle_gamma   90.00
#
_symmetry.space_group_name_H-M   'P 1'
#
loop_
_entity.id
_entity.type
_entity.pdbx_description
1 polymer ?
#
loop_
_entity_poly.entity_id
_entity_poly.type
_entity_poly.pdbx_seq_one_letter_code
_entity_poly.pdbx_strand_id
1 'polypeptide(L)'
;MDEGTGILPGLPPVAGKPVHLTFDGGLMTSDAGILVLAAIEQRLGITARLATCIEDPRAPERVRHTLAEMIRYRSLLIAAGYPDGNDCDALRADPAFKMAVGRLPESGADLCSQPTISRLENLPGPTALKRMMAAMVEVFCDSFEAVPRRIVLDIDDTEDRVYGGQQLALFNAYYDSRCFQPIHIYEATTGKPVAIILRPGKTPDGAEVTLVLRHVIGHIRARWPAVDIVVRGDSHYARPEAMAWCERQRVGYIFGLAGNAVLLRRVGDLAEDAALGRLAGEGEKVRRYSELRYAATSWKTERRVIARVEAGPQGADSRFIVTNLAGLPKVLYEKVYCARGQAENLIKAHKLHLASDRTSCTKATANQFRLLIHTAAYWLLLTLRGLAPRTSFWRDAQFDTIRLCLIKIAARVTEMVTRIKIALPSAFPYRAGFADLAGRIATLPP
;
A
#
# COMPACT_ATOMS: atom_id res chain seq x y z
N MET A 1 -4.53 -47.72 11.29
CA MET A 1 -5.81 -48.16 10.68
C MET A 1 -6.32 -46.98 9.89
N ASP A 2 -6.19 -47.10 8.57
CA ASP A 2 -6.68 -46.07 7.63
C ASP A 2 -8.21 -46.08 7.69
N GLU A 3 -8.80 -45.09 8.33
CA GLU A 3 -10.22 -44.84 8.18
C GLU A 3 -10.42 -44.38 6.72
N GLY A 4 -10.84 -45.33 5.89
CA GLY A 4 -11.07 -45.17 4.48
C GLY A 4 -11.91 -43.91 4.22
N THR A 5 -11.32 -42.93 3.59
CA THR A 5 -12.00 -41.73 3.09
C THR A 5 -13.12 -42.17 2.17
N GLY A 6 -14.36 -42.14 2.69
CA GLY A 6 -15.53 -42.56 1.93
C GLY A 6 -15.64 -41.74 0.63
N ILE A 7 -16.07 -42.39 -0.45
CA ILE A 7 -16.38 -41.73 -1.72
C ILE A 7 -17.46 -40.67 -1.43
N LEU A 8 -17.16 -39.39 -1.73
CA LEU A 8 -18.13 -38.32 -1.59
C LEU A 8 -19.22 -38.48 -2.67
N PRO A 9 -20.50 -38.62 -2.29
CA PRO A 9 -21.57 -38.83 -3.25
C PRO A 9 -21.95 -37.51 -3.96
N GLY A 10 -22.54 -37.61 -5.13
CA GLY A 10 -23.33 -36.54 -5.71
C GLY A 10 -22.77 -35.81 -6.93
N LEU A 11 -21.63 -36.23 -7.49
CA LEU A 11 -21.19 -35.68 -8.77
C LEU A 11 -21.81 -36.49 -9.94
N PRO A 12 -22.34 -35.80 -10.98
CA PRO A 12 -22.83 -36.48 -12.16
C PRO A 12 -21.67 -37.15 -12.92
N PRO A 13 -21.94 -38.29 -13.59
CA PRO A 13 -20.93 -38.93 -14.42
C PRO A 13 -20.53 -38.03 -15.60
N VAL A 14 -19.26 -38.08 -15.98
CA VAL A 14 -18.70 -37.37 -17.13
C VAL A 14 -18.45 -38.35 -18.26
N ALA A 15 -19.08 -38.16 -19.40
CA ALA A 15 -18.99 -39.07 -20.57
C ALA A 15 -19.25 -40.56 -20.18
N GLY A 16 -20.26 -40.77 -19.29
CA GLY A 16 -20.63 -42.10 -18.81
C GLY A 16 -19.73 -42.71 -17.73
N LYS A 17 -18.68 -42.02 -17.31
CA LYS A 17 -17.75 -42.47 -16.25
C LYS A 17 -18.14 -41.92 -14.90
N PRO A 18 -18.32 -42.73 -13.86
CA PRO A 18 -18.54 -42.27 -12.50
C PRO A 18 -17.42 -41.34 -12.03
N VAL A 19 -17.78 -40.29 -11.27
CA VAL A 19 -16.79 -39.40 -10.63
C VAL A 19 -16.71 -39.74 -9.16
N HIS A 20 -15.51 -40.05 -8.71
CA HIS A 20 -15.20 -40.34 -7.31
C HIS A 20 -14.32 -39.25 -6.73
N LEU A 21 -14.69 -38.73 -5.55
CA LEU A 21 -13.90 -37.78 -4.77
C LEU A 21 -13.38 -38.50 -3.51
N THR A 22 -12.07 -38.39 -3.29
CA THR A 22 -11.39 -38.96 -2.12
C THR A 22 -10.39 -37.95 -1.57
N PHE A 23 -10.07 -38.04 -0.27
CA PHE A 23 -9.08 -37.19 0.38
C PHE A 23 -7.72 -37.92 0.52
N ASP A 24 -7.28 -38.60 -0.53
CA ASP A 24 -6.06 -39.38 -0.62
C ASP A 24 -4.96 -38.73 -1.50
N GLY A 25 -5.15 -37.44 -1.88
CA GLY A 25 -4.21 -36.70 -2.73
C GLY A 25 -2.84 -36.43 -2.10
N GLY A 26 -2.67 -36.72 -0.81
CA GLY A 26 -1.45 -36.43 -0.05
C GLY A 26 -1.35 -34.96 0.38
N LEU A 27 -0.16 -34.54 0.77
CA LEU A 27 0.07 -33.16 1.25
C LEU A 27 0.02 -32.16 0.10
N MET A 28 -1.01 -31.38 0.03
CA MET A 28 -1.26 -30.40 -1.05
C MET A 28 -1.43 -28.98 -0.52
N THR A 29 -1.15 -28.01 -1.38
CA THR A 29 -1.43 -26.58 -1.16
C THR A 29 -2.12 -26.00 -2.38
N SER A 30 -2.91 -24.97 -2.21
CA SER A 30 -3.44 -24.13 -3.29
C SER A 30 -2.59 -22.87 -3.55
N ASP A 31 -1.54 -22.65 -2.78
CA ASP A 31 -0.79 -21.40 -2.69
C ASP A 31 0.72 -21.59 -2.88
N ALA A 32 1.15 -22.50 -3.76
CA ALA A 32 2.58 -22.80 -3.93
C ALA A 32 3.43 -21.58 -4.34
N GLY A 33 2.84 -20.60 -5.03
CA GLY A 33 3.52 -19.37 -5.38
C GLY A 33 3.90 -18.47 -4.19
N ILE A 34 3.38 -18.74 -2.98
CA ILE A 34 3.77 -18.01 -1.77
C ILE A 34 5.26 -18.17 -1.47
N LEU A 35 5.88 -19.26 -1.90
CA LEU A 35 7.31 -19.50 -1.71
C LEU A 35 8.18 -18.49 -2.45
N VAL A 36 7.68 -17.94 -3.57
CA VAL A 36 8.32 -16.86 -4.32
C VAL A 36 8.31 -15.57 -3.48
N LEU A 37 7.18 -15.26 -2.85
CA LEU A 37 7.09 -14.09 -1.95
C LEU A 37 7.92 -14.28 -0.68
N ALA A 38 8.01 -15.50 -0.15
CA ALA A 38 8.86 -15.82 0.99
C ALA A 38 10.35 -15.61 0.66
N ALA A 39 10.78 -15.98 -0.54
CA ALA A 39 12.14 -15.73 -1.01
C ALA A 39 12.44 -14.23 -1.18
N ILE A 40 11.47 -13.44 -1.66
CA ILE A 40 11.56 -11.97 -1.70
C ILE A 40 11.66 -11.40 -0.28
N GLU A 41 10.80 -11.85 0.64
CA GLU A 41 10.83 -11.40 2.04
C GLU A 41 12.17 -11.70 2.72
N GLN A 42 12.76 -12.85 2.46
CA GLN A 42 14.06 -13.23 3.00
C GLN A 42 15.16 -12.24 2.57
N ARG A 43 15.05 -11.65 1.36
CA ARG A 43 15.97 -10.64 0.84
C ARG A 43 15.68 -9.24 1.38
N LEU A 44 14.41 -8.86 1.46
CA LEU A 44 14.00 -7.55 1.95
C LEU A 44 14.10 -7.42 3.48
N GLY A 45 13.94 -8.50 4.22
CA GLY A 45 14.01 -8.53 5.68
C GLY A 45 12.96 -7.65 6.38
N ILE A 46 11.85 -7.32 5.71
CA ILE A 46 10.85 -6.38 6.23
C ILE A 46 10.24 -6.89 7.54
N THR A 47 9.84 -8.15 7.58
CA THR A 47 9.14 -8.71 8.75
C THR A 47 10.07 -8.88 9.95
N ALA A 48 11.33 -9.22 9.73
CA ALA A 48 12.34 -9.25 10.78
C ALA A 48 12.60 -7.85 11.34
N ARG A 49 12.74 -6.84 10.47
CA ARG A 49 12.92 -5.44 10.87
C ARG A 49 11.73 -4.92 11.67
N LEU A 50 10.49 -5.24 11.28
CA LEU A 50 9.31 -4.86 12.04
C LEU A 50 9.27 -5.57 13.41
N ALA A 51 9.68 -6.84 13.48
CA ALA A 51 9.72 -7.59 14.73
C ALA A 51 10.69 -6.98 15.76
N THR A 52 11.86 -6.48 15.33
CA THR A 52 12.83 -5.82 16.23
C THR A 52 12.30 -4.53 16.88
N CYS A 53 11.26 -3.94 16.31
CA CYS A 53 10.61 -2.74 16.88
C CYS A 53 9.74 -3.06 18.10
N ILE A 54 9.40 -4.33 18.33
CA ILE A 54 8.45 -4.78 19.35
C ILE A 54 9.23 -5.49 20.45
N GLU A 55 9.01 -5.07 21.69
CA GLU A 55 9.51 -5.80 22.85
C GLU A 55 8.62 -7.03 23.11
N ASP A 56 9.21 -8.22 23.13
CA ASP A 56 8.48 -9.46 23.39
C ASP A 56 8.43 -9.69 24.92
N PRO A 57 7.26 -9.58 25.54
CA PRO A 57 7.14 -9.76 27.01
C PRO A 57 7.11 -11.25 27.42
N ARG A 58 7.13 -12.17 26.45
CA ARG A 58 7.03 -13.60 26.70
C ARG A 58 8.36 -14.16 27.17
N ALA A 59 8.32 -15.09 28.13
CA ALA A 59 9.50 -15.84 28.57
C ALA A 59 10.06 -16.64 27.39
N PRO A 60 11.37 -16.52 27.05
CA PRO A 60 11.95 -17.11 25.84
C PRO A 60 11.70 -18.62 25.70
N GLU A 61 11.73 -19.35 26.80
CA GLU A 61 11.52 -20.81 26.85
C GLU A 61 10.07 -21.24 26.53
N ARG A 62 9.11 -20.29 26.55
CA ARG A 62 7.69 -20.50 26.22
C ARG A 62 7.32 -20.02 24.83
N VAL A 63 8.25 -19.42 24.10
CA VAL A 63 7.99 -18.90 22.76
C VAL A 63 8.00 -20.05 21.76
N ARG A 64 6.82 -20.46 21.30
CA ARG A 64 6.66 -21.45 20.20
C ARG A 64 6.73 -20.81 18.82
N HIS A 65 6.32 -19.55 18.70
CA HIS A 65 6.29 -18.75 17.49
C HIS A 65 6.95 -17.41 17.80
N THR A 66 8.03 -17.08 17.08
CA THR A 66 8.71 -15.79 17.23
C THR A 66 7.88 -14.65 16.65
N LEU A 67 8.14 -13.42 17.08
CA LEU A 67 7.46 -12.24 16.50
C LEU A 67 7.71 -12.16 14.98
N ALA A 68 8.95 -12.38 14.54
CA ALA A 68 9.30 -12.35 13.11
C ALA A 68 8.55 -13.41 12.31
N GLU A 69 8.45 -14.63 12.82
CA GLU A 69 7.69 -15.71 12.19
C GLU A 69 6.20 -15.36 12.06
N MET A 70 5.59 -14.85 13.14
CA MET A 70 4.18 -14.48 13.15
C MET A 70 3.88 -13.32 12.18
N ILE A 71 4.73 -12.31 12.16
CA ILE A 71 4.61 -11.16 11.25
C ILE A 71 4.79 -11.64 9.80
N ARG A 72 5.78 -12.49 9.52
CA ARG A 72 6.00 -13.08 8.20
C ARG A 72 4.78 -13.87 7.74
N TYR A 73 4.30 -14.79 8.56
CA TYR A 73 3.11 -15.58 8.25
C TYR A 73 1.92 -14.69 7.92
N ARG A 74 1.63 -13.71 8.77
CA ARG A 74 0.50 -12.79 8.57
C ARG A 74 0.63 -11.95 7.30
N SER A 75 1.81 -11.42 6.99
CA SER A 75 2.07 -10.66 5.76
C SER A 75 1.90 -11.51 4.50
N LEU A 76 2.36 -12.76 4.54
CA LEU A 76 2.21 -13.71 3.43
C LEU A 76 0.76 -14.12 3.22
N LEU A 77 -0.02 -14.33 4.29
CA LEU A 77 -1.46 -14.59 4.20
C LEU A 77 -2.17 -13.44 3.49
N ILE A 78 -1.94 -12.20 3.89
CA ILE A 78 -2.53 -11.02 3.26
C ILE A 78 -2.15 -10.94 1.78
N ALA A 79 -0.87 -11.14 1.44
CA ALA A 79 -0.42 -11.15 0.06
C ALA A 79 -1.09 -12.26 -0.78
N ALA A 80 -1.34 -13.42 -0.18
CA ALA A 80 -2.06 -14.53 -0.81
C ALA A 80 -3.58 -14.32 -0.90
N GLY A 81 -4.13 -13.25 -0.30
CA GLY A 81 -5.56 -12.92 -0.35
C GLY A 81 -6.37 -13.43 0.84
N TYR A 82 -5.73 -13.68 1.96
CA TYR A 82 -6.31 -14.06 3.23
C TYR A 82 -6.15 -12.92 4.25
N PRO A 83 -6.98 -11.87 4.16
CA PRO A 83 -6.79 -10.65 4.95
C PRO A 83 -7.25 -10.78 6.41
N ASP A 84 -8.05 -11.80 6.75
CA ASP A 84 -8.61 -11.94 8.08
C ASP A 84 -7.72 -12.79 9.01
N GLY A 85 -7.75 -12.50 10.30
CA GLY A 85 -7.02 -13.27 11.30
C GLY A 85 -7.50 -14.73 11.41
N ASN A 86 -8.79 -14.97 11.11
CA ASN A 86 -9.39 -16.30 11.13
C ASN A 86 -8.78 -17.26 10.09
N ASP A 87 -8.29 -16.73 8.97
CA ASP A 87 -7.65 -17.53 7.92
C ASP A 87 -6.42 -18.29 8.45
N CYS A 88 -5.81 -17.78 9.53
CA CYS A 88 -4.66 -18.42 10.15
C CYS A 88 -4.97 -19.85 10.63
N ASP A 89 -6.18 -20.09 11.17
CA ASP A 89 -6.53 -21.42 11.67
C ASP A 89 -6.72 -22.44 10.54
N ALA A 90 -7.26 -22.01 9.41
CA ALA A 90 -7.44 -22.86 8.23
C ALA A 90 -6.10 -23.21 7.55
N LEU A 91 -5.13 -22.30 7.60
CA LEU A 91 -3.88 -22.41 6.83
C LEU A 91 -2.64 -22.73 7.67
N ARG A 92 -2.80 -22.92 9.00
CA ARG A 92 -1.66 -23.19 9.89
C ARG A 92 -0.93 -24.51 9.58
N ALA A 93 -1.62 -25.48 9.01
CA ALA A 93 -1.06 -26.78 8.60
C ALA A 93 -0.68 -26.84 7.11
N ASP A 94 -0.98 -25.79 6.33
CA ASP A 94 -0.66 -25.76 4.90
C ASP A 94 0.85 -25.88 4.66
N PRO A 95 1.30 -26.82 3.80
CA PRO A 95 2.72 -27.08 3.61
C PRO A 95 3.49 -25.94 2.99
N ALA A 96 2.89 -25.13 2.09
CA ALA A 96 3.56 -24.00 1.48
C ALA A 96 3.77 -22.86 2.48
N PHE A 97 2.78 -22.56 3.32
CA PHE A 97 2.94 -21.56 4.38
C PHE A 97 3.93 -22.00 5.46
N LYS A 98 3.96 -23.29 5.83
CA LYS A 98 4.98 -23.83 6.74
C LYS A 98 6.39 -23.61 6.18
N MET A 99 6.61 -24.00 4.93
CA MET A 99 7.89 -23.76 4.23
C MET A 99 8.24 -22.28 4.11
N ALA A 100 7.27 -21.43 3.82
CA ALA A 100 7.47 -19.99 3.65
C ALA A 100 7.98 -19.29 4.92
N VAL A 101 7.76 -19.88 6.10
CA VAL A 101 8.32 -19.38 7.37
C VAL A 101 9.50 -20.21 7.88
N GLY A 102 9.99 -21.18 7.08
CA GLY A 102 11.18 -21.97 7.39
C GLY A 102 10.90 -23.27 8.16
N ARG A 103 9.67 -23.77 8.16
CA ARG A 103 9.30 -25.06 8.78
C ARG A 103 9.20 -26.18 7.75
N LEU A 104 9.48 -27.41 8.17
CA LEU A 104 9.26 -28.58 7.33
C LEU A 104 7.76 -28.76 7.04
N PRO A 105 7.39 -29.14 5.80
CA PRO A 105 5.99 -29.16 5.37
C PRO A 105 5.15 -30.22 6.06
N GLU A 106 5.71 -31.41 6.29
CA GLU A 106 5.02 -32.56 6.90
C GLU A 106 5.37 -32.68 8.38
N SER A 107 6.65 -32.92 8.69
CA SER A 107 7.13 -33.19 10.05
C SER A 107 7.25 -31.94 10.93
N GLY A 108 7.28 -30.75 10.35
CA GLY A 108 7.36 -29.50 11.10
C GLY A 108 6.07 -29.16 11.84
N ALA A 109 6.19 -28.50 13.00
CA ALA A 109 5.04 -28.04 13.78
C ALA A 109 4.15 -27.08 12.99
N ASP A 110 2.86 -27.06 13.28
CA ASP A 110 1.89 -26.10 12.75
C ASP A 110 2.26 -24.66 13.06
N LEU A 111 1.79 -23.74 12.23
CA LEU A 111 1.92 -22.29 12.41
C LEU A 111 0.98 -21.80 13.52
N CYS A 112 1.11 -20.52 13.87
CA CYS A 112 0.32 -19.94 14.94
C CYS A 112 -1.17 -19.84 14.59
N SER A 113 -2.01 -20.01 15.60
CA SER A 113 -3.47 -19.93 15.50
C SER A 113 -3.97 -18.47 15.49
N GLN A 114 -5.24 -18.28 15.12
CA GLN A 114 -5.92 -16.99 15.15
C GLN A 114 -5.82 -16.27 16.51
N PRO A 115 -6.05 -16.91 17.69
CA PRO A 115 -5.88 -16.24 18.96
C PRO A 115 -4.47 -15.73 19.20
N THR A 116 -3.45 -16.41 18.67
CA THR A 116 -2.05 -15.98 18.77
C THR A 116 -1.77 -14.77 17.90
N ILE A 117 -2.32 -14.74 16.67
CA ILE A 117 -2.26 -13.54 15.78
C ILE A 117 -3.02 -12.37 16.41
N SER A 118 -4.19 -12.59 16.99
CA SER A 118 -4.93 -11.53 17.70
C SER A 118 -4.12 -10.91 18.86
N ARG A 119 -3.40 -11.75 19.63
CA ARG A 119 -2.48 -11.23 20.66
C ARG A 119 -1.33 -10.43 20.06
N LEU A 120 -0.75 -10.90 18.96
CA LEU A 120 0.28 -10.15 18.23
C LEU A 120 -0.23 -8.78 17.77
N GLU A 121 -1.41 -8.73 17.12
CA GLU A 121 -2.00 -7.46 16.62
C GLU A 121 -2.25 -6.45 17.76
N ASN A 122 -2.52 -6.92 18.97
CA ASN A 122 -2.76 -6.10 20.15
C ASN A 122 -1.52 -5.83 21.00
N LEU A 123 -0.36 -6.38 20.67
CA LEU A 123 0.87 -6.28 21.46
C LEU A 123 1.57 -4.92 21.29
N PRO A 124 1.75 -4.36 20.06
CA PRO A 124 2.53 -3.14 19.91
C PRO A 124 1.84 -1.91 20.51
N GLY A 125 2.54 -1.25 21.42
CA GLY A 125 2.14 0.07 21.92
C GLY A 125 2.57 1.21 21.02
N PRO A 126 2.21 2.48 21.32
CA PRO A 126 2.51 3.64 20.49
C PRO A 126 4.00 3.82 20.15
N THR A 127 4.89 3.54 21.10
CA THR A 127 6.34 3.64 20.89
C THR A 127 6.85 2.60 19.89
N ALA A 128 6.39 1.36 19.99
CA ALA A 128 6.73 0.31 19.03
C ALA A 128 6.20 0.66 17.64
N LEU A 129 4.95 1.10 17.52
CA LEU A 129 4.37 1.53 16.25
C LEU A 129 5.14 2.69 15.60
N LYS A 130 5.60 3.67 16.39
CA LYS A 130 6.44 4.76 15.88
C LYS A 130 7.77 4.24 15.34
N ARG A 131 8.41 3.28 16.02
CA ARG A 131 9.62 2.61 15.52
C ARG A 131 9.34 1.83 14.23
N MET A 132 8.23 1.11 14.17
CA MET A 132 7.82 0.36 12.97
C MET A 132 7.53 1.29 11.77
N MET A 133 6.88 2.43 11.99
CA MET A 133 6.68 3.43 10.92
C MET A 133 8.01 3.98 10.43
N ALA A 134 8.98 4.26 11.31
CA ALA A 134 10.33 4.65 10.93
C ALA A 134 11.03 3.55 10.12
N ALA A 135 10.94 2.30 10.57
CA ALA A 135 11.49 1.15 9.87
C ALA A 135 10.92 0.98 8.44
N MET A 136 9.63 1.30 8.22
CA MET A 136 9.05 1.29 6.87
C MET A 136 9.64 2.39 5.98
N VAL A 137 9.94 3.57 6.52
CA VAL A 137 10.66 4.62 5.76
C VAL A 137 12.09 4.18 5.42
N GLU A 138 12.74 3.44 6.33
CA GLU A 138 14.07 2.86 6.05
C GLU A 138 13.98 1.79 4.95
N VAL A 139 12.98 0.89 4.97
CA VAL A 139 12.72 -0.07 3.87
C VAL A 139 12.57 0.66 2.54
N PHE A 140 11.83 1.77 2.52
CA PHE A 140 11.72 2.61 1.34
C PHE A 140 13.09 3.12 0.87
N CYS A 141 13.91 3.68 1.76
CA CYS A 141 15.23 4.17 1.40
C CYS A 141 16.16 3.05 0.90
N ASP A 142 16.17 1.91 1.58
CA ASP A 142 17.03 0.76 1.25
C ASP A 142 16.62 0.08 -0.07
N SER A 143 15.40 0.33 -0.55
CA SER A 143 14.90 -0.23 -1.82
C SER A 143 15.46 0.41 -3.08
N PHE A 144 16.32 1.43 -2.96
CA PHE A 144 16.97 2.09 -4.09
C PHE A 144 18.43 1.67 -4.17
N GLU A 145 18.89 1.29 -5.36
CA GLU A 145 20.29 0.92 -5.62
C GLU A 145 21.24 2.11 -5.45
N ALA A 146 20.75 3.32 -5.75
CA ALA A 146 21.50 4.57 -5.57
C ALA A 146 20.58 5.66 -5.01
N VAL A 147 21.15 6.57 -4.23
CA VAL A 147 20.40 7.70 -3.68
C VAL A 147 19.85 8.57 -4.82
N PRO A 148 18.53 8.73 -4.94
CA PRO A 148 17.93 9.54 -5.99
C PRO A 148 18.26 11.03 -5.78
N ARG A 149 18.47 11.77 -6.87
CA ARG A 149 18.66 13.22 -6.80
C ARG A 149 17.42 13.93 -6.27
N ARG A 150 16.23 13.46 -6.65
CA ARG A 150 14.93 14.01 -6.27
C ARG A 150 13.93 12.88 -6.07
N ILE A 151 13.06 13.05 -5.09
CA ILE A 151 11.85 12.23 -4.90
C ILE A 151 10.61 13.11 -4.84
N VAL A 152 9.50 12.57 -5.29
CA VAL A 152 8.19 13.20 -5.19
C VAL A 152 7.29 12.32 -4.33
N LEU A 153 6.82 12.87 -3.22
CA LEU A 153 5.96 12.18 -2.27
C LEU A 153 4.51 12.63 -2.49
N ASP A 154 3.68 11.72 -2.95
CA ASP A 154 2.23 11.93 -3.00
C ASP A 154 1.64 11.59 -1.63
N ILE A 155 0.97 12.57 -1.02
CA ILE A 155 0.25 12.41 0.23
C ILE A 155 -1.25 12.54 -0.04
N ASP A 156 -2.01 11.57 0.43
CA ASP A 156 -3.46 11.54 0.28
C ASP A 156 -4.10 10.79 1.45
N ASP A 157 -5.38 10.97 1.68
CA ASP A 157 -6.14 10.21 2.66
C ASP A 157 -7.32 9.47 1.99
N THR A 158 -7.81 8.43 2.65
CA THR A 158 -8.93 7.65 2.14
C THR A 158 -9.86 7.26 3.27
N GLU A 159 -11.15 7.10 2.97
CA GLU A 159 -12.10 6.55 3.93
C GLU A 159 -11.86 5.06 4.15
N ASP A 160 -11.70 4.64 5.42
CA ASP A 160 -11.81 3.25 5.86
C ASP A 160 -13.05 3.12 6.74
N ARG A 161 -14.15 2.60 6.17
CA ARG A 161 -15.43 2.50 6.84
C ARG A 161 -15.39 1.54 8.02
N VAL A 162 -16.03 1.94 9.11
CA VAL A 162 -16.06 1.21 10.38
C VAL A 162 -17.49 0.88 10.75
N TYR A 163 -17.74 -0.36 11.14
CA TYR A 163 -19.08 -0.87 11.47
C TYR A 163 -19.31 -1.13 12.96
N GLY A 164 -18.35 -0.75 13.81
CA GLY A 164 -18.43 -0.98 15.26
C GLY A 164 -17.88 0.18 16.07
N GLY A 165 -17.64 -0.05 17.36
CA GLY A 165 -17.16 0.94 18.33
C GLY A 165 -15.63 1.05 18.39
N GLN A 166 -14.94 1.02 17.26
CA GLN A 166 -13.46 1.11 17.21
C GLN A 166 -12.98 2.46 17.75
N GLN A 167 -11.91 2.40 18.52
CA GLN A 167 -11.27 3.58 19.09
C GLN A 167 -10.79 4.52 17.98
N LEU A 168 -11.06 5.82 18.11
CA LEU A 168 -10.77 6.89 17.14
C LEU A 168 -11.61 6.88 15.85
N ALA A 169 -12.54 5.94 15.67
CA ALA A 169 -13.49 6.03 14.56
C ALA A 169 -14.46 7.18 14.83
N LEU A 170 -14.57 8.11 13.88
CA LEU A 170 -15.45 9.26 13.95
C LEU A 170 -16.49 9.22 12.81
N PHE A 171 -17.65 9.82 13.05
CA PHE A 171 -18.60 10.09 11.97
C PHE A 171 -18.06 11.20 11.08
N ASN A 172 -18.03 10.94 9.79
CA ASN A 172 -17.62 11.90 8.78
C ASN A 172 -18.82 12.24 7.90
N ALA A 173 -19.26 13.49 7.94
CA ALA A 173 -20.45 13.94 7.22
C ALA A 173 -20.30 13.90 5.69
N TYR A 174 -19.07 14.00 5.17
CA TYR A 174 -18.82 13.92 3.73
C TYR A 174 -19.07 12.50 3.19
N TYR A 175 -18.65 11.48 3.96
CA TYR A 175 -18.84 10.06 3.59
C TYR A 175 -20.14 9.46 4.15
N ASP A 176 -20.88 10.20 4.97
CA ASP A 176 -22.06 9.72 5.70
C ASP A 176 -21.81 8.39 6.42
N SER A 177 -20.67 8.28 7.08
CA SER A 177 -20.23 7.04 7.72
C SER A 177 -19.30 7.28 8.91
N ARG A 178 -19.27 6.31 9.84
CA ARG A 178 -18.17 6.22 10.81
C ARG A 178 -16.97 5.60 10.13
N CYS A 179 -15.83 6.27 10.20
CA CYS A 179 -14.65 5.83 9.48
C CYS A 179 -13.35 6.24 10.20
N PHE A 180 -12.25 5.66 9.74
CA PHE A 180 -10.91 6.24 9.81
C PHE A 180 -10.62 6.97 8.49
N GLN A 181 -9.65 7.88 8.52
CA GLN A 181 -9.04 8.49 7.33
C GLN A 181 -7.52 8.32 7.38
N PRO A 182 -7.00 7.12 7.12
CA PRO A 182 -5.55 6.91 7.09
C PRO A 182 -4.90 7.78 6.02
N ILE A 183 -3.76 8.38 6.38
CA ILE A 183 -2.88 9.06 5.43
C ILE A 183 -1.99 8.02 4.76
N HIS A 184 -1.95 8.08 3.44
CA HIS A 184 -1.07 7.30 2.58
C HIS A 184 -0.01 8.20 1.95
N ILE A 185 1.26 7.79 2.01
CA ILE A 185 2.37 8.48 1.35
C ILE A 185 3.09 7.49 0.44
N TYR A 186 3.14 7.81 -0.85
CA TYR A 186 3.84 7.03 -1.85
C TYR A 186 4.91 7.86 -2.55
N GLU A 187 5.99 7.23 -2.99
CA GLU A 187 6.90 7.85 -3.96
C GLU A 187 6.29 7.73 -5.36
N ALA A 188 6.12 8.87 -6.02
CA ALA A 188 5.28 9.03 -7.21
C ALA A 188 5.79 8.28 -8.45
N THR A 189 7.11 8.12 -8.59
CA THR A 189 7.72 7.53 -9.78
C THR A 189 7.70 6.01 -9.75
N THR A 190 7.95 5.44 -8.57
CA THR A 190 8.08 3.99 -8.38
C THR A 190 6.83 3.33 -7.81
N GLY A 191 5.90 4.13 -7.26
CA GLY A 191 4.73 3.64 -6.55
C GLY A 191 5.05 2.94 -5.23
N LYS A 192 6.25 3.15 -4.69
CA LYS A 192 6.69 2.56 -3.42
C LYS A 192 5.98 3.23 -2.25
N PRO A 193 5.36 2.45 -1.33
CA PRO A 193 4.77 3.02 -0.13
C PRO A 193 5.87 3.49 0.82
N VAL A 194 5.72 4.70 1.34
CA VAL A 194 6.66 5.32 2.28
C VAL A 194 6.11 5.27 3.70
N ALA A 195 4.84 5.65 3.87
CA ALA A 195 4.15 5.60 5.15
C ALA A 195 2.64 5.46 4.99
N ILE A 196 2.02 4.64 5.82
CA ILE A 196 0.57 4.51 5.93
C ILE A 196 0.22 4.71 7.41
N ILE A 197 -0.57 5.74 7.71
CA ILE A 197 -0.79 6.19 9.09
C ILE A 197 -2.28 6.25 9.38
N LEU A 198 -2.75 5.43 10.33
CA LEU A 198 -4.13 5.45 10.79
C LEU A 198 -4.46 6.79 11.45
N ARG A 199 -5.62 7.32 11.12
CA ARG A 199 -6.11 8.59 11.69
C ARG A 199 -7.61 8.53 11.96
N PRO A 200 -8.11 9.38 12.87
CA PRO A 200 -9.55 9.58 13.01
C PRO A 200 -10.21 10.00 11.70
N GLY A 201 -11.50 9.68 11.54
CA GLY A 201 -12.31 10.00 10.36
C GLY A 201 -12.63 11.48 10.18
N LYS A 202 -11.61 12.34 10.20
CA LYS A 202 -11.73 13.80 9.99
C LYS A 202 -10.59 14.31 9.11
N THR A 203 -10.83 15.39 8.39
CA THR A 203 -9.80 16.08 7.62
C THR A 203 -8.61 16.46 8.52
N PRO A 204 -7.35 16.24 8.08
CA PRO A 204 -6.17 16.54 8.88
C PRO A 204 -6.03 18.05 9.14
N ASP A 205 -5.65 18.42 10.35
CA ASP A 205 -5.25 19.78 10.66
C ASP A 205 -3.77 20.04 10.33
N GLY A 206 -3.37 21.32 10.38
CA GLY A 206 -2.01 21.72 10.00
C GLY A 206 -0.92 21.20 10.90
N ALA A 207 -1.18 21.03 12.20
CA ALA A 207 -0.22 20.47 13.17
C ALA A 207 0.01 18.98 12.88
N GLU A 208 -1.05 18.26 12.60
CA GLU A 208 -1.05 16.83 12.28
C GLU A 208 -0.30 16.55 10.96
N VAL A 209 -0.61 17.30 9.88
CA VAL A 209 0.13 17.20 8.61
C VAL A 209 1.61 17.50 8.82
N THR A 210 1.93 18.56 9.58
CA THR A 210 3.32 18.93 9.89
C THR A 210 4.05 17.81 10.64
N LEU A 211 3.39 17.17 11.61
CA LEU A 211 3.96 16.05 12.38
C LEU A 211 4.29 14.86 11.47
N VAL A 212 3.37 14.49 10.58
CA VAL A 212 3.55 13.41 9.61
C VAL A 212 4.72 13.71 8.67
N LEU A 213 4.75 14.89 8.06
CA LEU A 213 5.83 15.30 7.16
C LEU A 213 7.18 15.33 7.87
N ARG A 214 7.23 15.86 9.12
CA ARG A 214 8.45 15.87 9.93
C ARG A 214 8.97 14.47 10.20
N HIS A 215 8.11 13.54 10.55
CA HIS A 215 8.48 12.15 10.80
C HIS A 215 9.06 11.53 9.52
N VAL A 216 8.32 11.54 8.42
CA VAL A 216 8.70 10.88 7.17
C VAL A 216 9.96 11.50 6.56
N ILE A 217 9.95 12.82 6.36
CA ILE A 217 11.06 13.54 5.72
C ILE A 217 12.30 13.55 6.62
N GLY A 218 12.12 13.58 7.94
CA GLY A 218 13.22 13.49 8.89
C GLY A 218 13.98 12.15 8.76
N HIS A 219 13.28 11.04 8.68
CA HIS A 219 13.88 9.71 8.47
C HIS A 219 14.52 9.57 7.08
N ILE A 220 13.87 10.09 6.02
CA ILE A 220 14.46 10.10 4.67
C ILE A 220 15.79 10.89 4.66
N ARG A 221 15.80 12.09 5.24
CA ARG A 221 17.02 12.93 5.27
C ARG A 221 18.11 12.40 6.18
N ALA A 222 17.78 11.64 7.20
CA ALA A 222 18.78 10.93 8.00
C ALA A 222 19.58 9.91 7.14
N ARG A 223 18.95 9.31 6.11
CA ARG A 223 19.58 8.39 5.17
C ARG A 223 20.13 9.10 3.92
N TRP A 224 19.42 10.10 3.44
CA TRP A 224 19.72 10.85 2.22
C TRP A 224 19.74 12.36 2.47
N PRO A 225 20.81 12.91 3.08
CA PRO A 225 20.85 14.31 3.53
C PRO A 225 20.65 15.34 2.42
N ALA A 226 21.09 15.02 1.20
CA ALA A 226 21.09 15.94 0.05
C ALA A 226 19.92 15.74 -0.93
N VAL A 227 19.01 14.80 -0.66
CA VAL A 227 17.88 14.53 -1.57
C VAL A 227 16.95 15.72 -1.67
N ASP A 228 16.59 16.12 -2.89
CA ASP A 228 15.53 17.10 -3.14
C ASP A 228 14.16 16.43 -3.00
N ILE A 229 13.30 16.99 -2.15
CA ILE A 229 12.00 16.42 -1.83
C ILE A 229 10.90 17.39 -2.24
N VAL A 230 9.93 16.86 -2.99
CA VAL A 230 8.70 17.56 -3.33
C VAL A 230 7.51 16.78 -2.76
N VAL A 231 6.60 17.45 -2.06
CA VAL A 231 5.35 16.87 -1.56
C VAL A 231 4.19 17.34 -2.43
N ARG A 232 3.37 16.40 -2.90
CA ARG A 232 2.13 16.70 -3.62
C ARG A 232 0.93 16.19 -2.82
N GLY A 233 -0.14 16.99 -2.76
CA GLY A 233 -1.36 16.61 -2.07
C GLY A 233 -2.56 17.40 -2.60
N ASP A 234 -3.75 17.00 -2.17
CA ASP A 234 -4.96 17.74 -2.47
C ASP A 234 -5.12 18.96 -1.54
N SER A 235 -6.33 19.55 -1.50
CA SER A 235 -6.61 20.73 -0.68
C SER A 235 -6.61 20.47 0.83
N HIS A 236 -6.72 19.23 1.27
CA HIS A 236 -6.59 18.87 2.69
C HIS A 236 -5.22 19.20 3.26
N TYR A 237 -4.18 19.18 2.41
CA TYR A 237 -2.77 19.40 2.79
C TYR A 237 -2.29 20.85 2.63
N ALA A 238 -3.09 21.72 1.99
CA ALA A 238 -2.78 23.16 1.86
C ALA A 238 -2.92 23.91 3.20
N ARG A 239 -2.29 23.41 4.25
CA ARG A 239 -2.32 23.96 5.61
C ARG A 239 -1.19 24.96 5.82
N PRO A 240 -1.45 26.15 6.39
CA PRO A 240 -0.42 27.19 6.55
C PRO A 240 0.78 26.70 7.39
N GLU A 241 0.56 25.87 8.41
CA GLU A 241 1.61 25.31 9.26
C GLU A 241 2.52 24.36 8.47
N ALA A 242 1.91 23.46 7.66
CA ALA A 242 2.61 22.49 6.84
C ALA A 242 3.42 23.20 5.73
N MET A 243 2.83 24.16 5.02
CA MET A 243 3.52 24.96 4.01
C MET A 243 4.70 25.73 4.61
N ALA A 244 4.49 26.42 5.72
CA ALA A 244 5.55 27.15 6.42
C ALA A 244 6.68 26.23 6.92
N TRP A 245 6.34 25.01 7.35
CA TRP A 245 7.34 24.00 7.71
C TRP A 245 8.14 23.56 6.48
N CYS A 246 7.48 23.26 5.37
CA CYS A 246 8.14 22.88 4.11
C CYS A 246 9.12 23.98 3.64
N GLU A 247 8.68 25.25 3.67
CA GLU A 247 9.50 26.41 3.32
C GLU A 247 10.77 26.50 4.18
N ARG A 248 10.63 26.40 5.51
CA ARG A 248 11.78 26.41 6.43
C ARG A 248 12.74 25.23 6.24
N GLN A 249 12.20 24.06 5.85
CA GLN A 249 12.98 22.84 5.64
C GLN A 249 13.50 22.69 4.20
N ARG A 250 13.30 23.66 3.32
CA ARG A 250 13.65 23.58 1.89
C ARG A 250 13.05 22.34 1.22
N VAL A 251 11.78 22.08 1.53
CA VAL A 251 10.97 21.05 0.88
C VAL A 251 10.08 21.71 -0.13
N GLY A 252 10.11 21.24 -1.37
CA GLY A 252 9.17 21.67 -2.40
C GLY A 252 7.77 21.15 -2.07
N TYR A 253 6.74 21.93 -2.38
CA TYR A 253 5.37 21.45 -2.29
C TYR A 253 4.50 21.97 -3.42
N ILE A 254 3.44 21.23 -3.72
CA ILE A 254 2.36 21.61 -4.61
C ILE A 254 1.07 20.98 -4.12
N PHE A 255 0.15 21.80 -3.62
CA PHE A 255 -1.11 21.35 -3.02
C PHE A 255 -2.30 21.94 -3.76
N GLY A 256 -3.40 21.19 -3.86
CA GLY A 256 -4.69 21.74 -4.22
C GLY A 256 -5.06 22.89 -3.29
N LEU A 257 -5.78 23.87 -3.80
CA LEU A 257 -6.30 24.96 -2.99
C LEU A 257 -7.78 25.14 -3.30
N ALA A 258 -8.61 25.07 -2.27
CA ALA A 258 -10.04 25.31 -2.43
C ALA A 258 -10.32 26.74 -2.95
N GLY A 259 -11.15 26.83 -3.97
CA GLY A 259 -11.61 28.12 -4.50
C GLY A 259 -12.42 28.89 -3.46
N ASN A 260 -12.30 30.21 -3.49
CA ASN A 260 -13.12 31.12 -2.70
C ASN A 260 -13.44 32.38 -3.51
N ALA A 261 -14.36 33.23 -3.02
CA ALA A 261 -14.84 34.41 -3.72
C ALA A 261 -13.70 35.37 -4.12
N VAL A 262 -12.63 35.47 -3.32
CA VAL A 262 -11.50 36.36 -3.64
C VAL A 262 -10.69 35.78 -4.81
N LEU A 263 -10.37 34.50 -4.78
CA LEU A 263 -9.64 33.85 -5.86
C LEU A 263 -10.44 33.82 -7.16
N LEU A 264 -11.73 33.52 -7.10
CA LEU A 264 -12.62 33.53 -8.27
C LEU A 264 -12.70 34.91 -8.90
N ARG A 265 -12.82 35.97 -8.10
CA ARG A 265 -12.82 37.35 -8.61
C ARG A 265 -11.51 37.69 -9.31
N ARG A 266 -10.37 37.29 -8.78
CA ARG A 266 -9.05 37.57 -9.36
C ARG A 266 -8.77 36.86 -10.69
N VAL A 267 -9.56 35.86 -11.04
CA VAL A 267 -9.45 35.13 -12.32
C VAL A 267 -10.67 35.36 -13.23
N GLY A 268 -11.52 36.35 -12.92
CA GLY A 268 -12.71 36.68 -13.71
C GLY A 268 -12.38 36.94 -15.17
N ASP A 269 -11.46 37.87 -15.44
CA ASP A 269 -11.03 38.23 -16.81
C ASP A 269 -10.45 36.99 -17.55
N LEU A 270 -9.75 36.12 -16.85
CA LEU A 270 -9.21 34.89 -17.42
C LEU A 270 -10.32 33.87 -17.76
N ALA A 271 -11.40 33.86 -16.97
CA ALA A 271 -12.57 33.05 -17.23
C ALA A 271 -13.37 33.57 -18.46
N GLU A 272 -13.48 34.86 -18.59
CA GLU A 272 -14.08 35.48 -19.77
C GLU A 272 -13.25 35.18 -21.04
N ASP A 273 -11.92 35.36 -20.99
CA ASP A 273 -11.03 35.03 -22.11
C ASP A 273 -11.15 33.52 -22.51
N ALA A 274 -11.21 32.64 -21.56
CA ALA A 274 -11.41 31.22 -21.85
C ALA A 274 -12.78 30.95 -22.50
N ALA A 275 -13.84 31.64 -22.03
CA ALA A 275 -15.17 31.50 -22.60
C ALA A 275 -15.25 32.07 -24.02
N LEU A 276 -14.65 33.24 -24.27
CA LEU A 276 -14.55 33.85 -25.59
C LEU A 276 -13.75 32.98 -26.57
N GLY A 277 -12.61 32.43 -26.15
CA GLY A 277 -11.82 31.49 -26.94
C GLY A 277 -12.63 30.26 -27.37
N ARG A 278 -13.46 29.73 -26.46
CA ARG A 278 -14.35 28.63 -26.80
C ARG A 278 -15.42 29.02 -27.82
N LEU A 279 -16.03 30.18 -27.65
CA LEU A 279 -17.01 30.72 -28.63
C LEU A 279 -16.36 30.99 -30.00
N ALA A 280 -15.09 31.41 -30.02
CA ALA A 280 -14.31 31.60 -31.23
C ALA A 280 -13.84 30.29 -31.89
N GLY A 281 -14.17 29.14 -31.34
CA GLY A 281 -13.86 27.82 -31.93
C GLY A 281 -12.45 27.29 -31.63
N GLU A 282 -11.75 27.80 -30.62
CA GLU A 282 -10.41 27.28 -30.24
C GLU A 282 -10.43 25.82 -29.76
N GLY A 283 -11.61 25.29 -29.39
CA GLY A 283 -11.80 23.92 -29.01
C GLY A 283 -13.05 23.69 -28.15
N GLU A 284 -13.41 22.43 -27.94
CA GLU A 284 -14.53 22.05 -27.08
C GLU A 284 -14.26 22.43 -25.59
N LYS A 285 -12.99 22.36 -25.18
CA LYS A 285 -12.51 22.78 -23.87
C LYS A 285 -11.31 23.69 -24.03
N VAL A 286 -11.46 24.95 -23.61
CA VAL A 286 -10.41 25.95 -23.66
C VAL A 286 -9.86 26.19 -22.27
N ARG A 287 -8.54 26.07 -22.10
CA ARG A 287 -7.85 26.25 -20.82
C ARG A 287 -6.95 27.45 -20.83
N ARG A 288 -6.99 28.20 -19.73
CA ARG A 288 -6.11 29.35 -19.46
C ARG A 288 -5.42 29.13 -18.10
N TYR A 289 -4.23 29.66 -17.96
CA TYR A 289 -3.43 29.55 -16.74
C TYR A 289 -2.94 30.94 -16.32
N SER A 290 -3.03 31.21 -15.02
CA SER A 290 -2.52 32.47 -14.44
C SER A 290 -1.76 32.16 -13.15
N GLU A 291 -0.89 33.09 -12.79
CA GLU A 291 -0.15 33.07 -11.52
C GLU A 291 -0.56 34.23 -10.66
N LEU A 292 -0.80 34.01 -9.39
CA LEU A 292 -1.26 35.00 -8.41
C LEU A 292 -0.35 34.91 -7.18
N ARG A 293 -0.16 36.08 -6.54
CA ARG A 293 0.26 36.16 -5.14
C ARG A 293 -0.98 36.25 -4.26
N TYR A 294 -1.12 35.31 -3.32
CA TYR A 294 -2.31 35.22 -2.49
C TYR A 294 -1.98 34.84 -1.05
N ALA A 295 -2.68 35.46 -0.11
CA ALA A 295 -2.72 35.06 1.28
C ALA A 295 -4.18 34.91 1.73
N ALA A 296 -4.54 33.75 2.26
CA ALA A 296 -5.77 33.61 3.03
C ALA A 296 -5.64 34.31 4.39
N THR A 297 -6.76 34.61 5.04
CA THR A 297 -6.76 35.29 6.35
C THR A 297 -5.91 34.54 7.40
N SER A 298 -5.84 33.22 7.33
CA SER A 298 -5.04 32.37 8.22
C SER A 298 -3.54 32.30 7.86
N TRP A 299 -3.13 32.87 6.72
CA TRP A 299 -1.74 32.77 6.26
C TRP A 299 -0.94 34.01 6.71
N LYS A 300 0.24 33.77 7.27
CA LYS A 300 1.14 34.86 7.68
C LYS A 300 1.89 35.51 6.53
N THR A 301 1.98 34.85 5.38
CA THR A 301 2.74 35.29 4.21
C THR A 301 1.99 34.96 2.94
N GLU A 302 2.17 35.82 1.92
CA GLU A 302 1.67 35.51 0.58
C GLU A 302 2.45 34.35 -0.06
N ARG A 303 1.70 33.52 -0.77
CA ARG A 303 2.27 32.39 -1.50
C ARG A 303 1.89 32.45 -2.98
N ARG A 304 2.67 31.75 -3.77
CA ARG A 304 2.42 31.54 -5.19
C ARG A 304 1.22 30.62 -5.36
N VAL A 305 0.18 31.12 -6.02
CA VAL A 305 -1.01 30.35 -6.40
C VAL A 305 -1.10 30.33 -7.93
N ILE A 306 -1.34 29.15 -8.48
CA ILE A 306 -1.58 28.96 -9.90
C ILE A 306 -3.06 28.65 -10.08
N ALA A 307 -3.71 29.39 -10.97
CA ALA A 307 -5.08 29.16 -11.38
C ALA A 307 -5.11 28.45 -12.74
N ARG A 308 -5.95 27.44 -12.86
CA ARG A 308 -6.41 26.87 -14.12
C ARG A 308 -7.87 27.23 -14.29
N VAL A 309 -8.19 27.90 -15.37
CA VAL A 309 -9.57 28.13 -15.78
C VAL A 309 -9.85 27.32 -17.04
N GLU A 310 -10.94 26.57 -17.05
CA GLU A 310 -11.39 25.76 -18.19
C GLU A 310 -12.81 26.16 -18.55
N ALA A 311 -13.02 26.63 -19.80
CA ALA A 311 -14.34 26.80 -20.36
C ALA A 311 -14.73 25.58 -21.18
N GLY A 312 -15.80 24.91 -20.79
CA GLY A 312 -16.33 23.71 -21.42
C GLY A 312 -17.84 23.81 -21.69
N PRO A 313 -18.48 22.74 -22.20
CA PRO A 313 -19.92 22.72 -22.48
C PRO A 313 -20.81 23.04 -21.26
N GLN A 314 -20.31 22.75 -20.06
CA GLN A 314 -21.02 22.95 -18.80
C GLN A 314 -20.70 24.30 -18.10
N GLY A 315 -20.00 25.20 -18.80
CA GLY A 315 -19.57 26.49 -18.27
C GLY A 315 -18.09 26.52 -17.89
N ALA A 316 -17.72 27.53 -17.07
CA ALA A 316 -16.35 27.73 -16.63
C ALA A 316 -16.07 27.03 -15.28
N ASP A 317 -14.96 26.28 -15.20
CA ASP A 317 -14.43 25.66 -13.99
C ASP A 317 -13.07 26.29 -13.64
N SER A 318 -12.96 26.85 -12.43
CA SER A 318 -11.71 27.47 -11.94
C SER A 318 -11.15 26.67 -10.79
N ARG A 319 -9.93 26.18 -10.95
CA ARG A 319 -9.20 25.40 -9.92
C ARG A 319 -7.88 26.06 -9.60
N PHE A 320 -7.47 25.90 -8.35
CA PHE A 320 -6.29 26.55 -7.82
C PHE A 320 -5.34 25.54 -7.18
N ILE A 321 -4.05 25.83 -7.27
CA ILE A 321 -3.01 25.13 -6.52
C ILE A 321 -2.09 26.16 -5.87
N VAL A 322 -1.52 25.81 -4.73
CA VAL A 322 -0.52 26.61 -4.02
C VAL A 322 0.82 25.86 -4.05
N THR A 323 1.91 26.60 -4.32
CA THR A 323 3.23 25.98 -4.48
C THR A 323 4.38 26.95 -4.17
N ASN A 324 5.53 26.38 -3.75
CA ASN A 324 6.81 27.09 -3.69
C ASN A 324 7.77 26.69 -4.83
N LEU A 325 7.31 25.86 -5.77
CA LEU A 325 8.14 25.40 -6.89
C LEU A 325 8.29 26.48 -7.95
N ALA A 326 9.47 26.55 -8.56
CA ALA A 326 9.71 27.33 -9.76
C ALA A 326 9.22 26.59 -11.02
N GLY A 327 8.84 27.34 -12.07
CA GLY A 327 8.42 26.77 -13.35
C GLY A 327 7.19 27.47 -13.93
N LEU A 328 6.85 27.15 -15.17
CA LEU A 328 5.69 27.72 -15.86
C LEU A 328 4.38 27.22 -15.24
N PRO A 329 3.37 28.09 -15.04
CA PRO A 329 2.09 27.72 -14.42
C PRO A 329 1.42 26.50 -15.05
N LYS A 330 1.32 26.46 -16.38
CA LYS A 330 0.76 25.33 -17.13
C LYS A 330 1.50 24.02 -16.85
N VAL A 331 2.83 24.05 -16.85
CA VAL A 331 3.65 22.85 -16.62
C VAL A 331 3.49 22.34 -15.18
N LEU A 332 3.54 23.24 -14.19
CA LEU A 332 3.34 22.88 -12.79
C LEU A 332 1.95 22.29 -12.56
N TYR A 333 0.93 22.88 -13.18
CA TYR A 333 -0.43 22.37 -13.04
C TYR A 333 -0.62 21.02 -13.74
N GLU A 334 -0.38 20.97 -15.06
CA GLU A 334 -0.72 19.80 -15.87
C GLU A 334 0.24 18.62 -15.68
N LYS A 335 1.55 18.89 -15.55
CA LYS A 335 2.56 17.83 -15.53
C LYS A 335 3.01 17.44 -14.12
N VAL A 336 3.01 18.41 -13.17
CA VAL A 336 3.45 18.11 -11.82
C VAL A 336 2.26 17.82 -10.92
N TYR A 337 1.26 18.72 -10.84
CA TYR A 337 0.12 18.51 -9.93
C TYR A 337 -0.83 17.41 -10.39
N CYS A 338 -1.26 17.42 -11.66
CA CYS A 338 -2.22 16.41 -12.16
C CYS A 338 -1.67 14.99 -12.14
N ALA A 339 -0.35 14.81 -12.18
CA ALA A 339 0.26 13.49 -12.02
C ALA A 339 0.02 12.84 -10.64
N ARG A 340 -0.49 13.61 -9.65
CA ARG A 340 -0.93 13.10 -8.34
C ARG A 340 -2.04 12.05 -8.46
N GLY A 341 -2.87 12.11 -9.51
CA GLY A 341 -3.95 11.14 -9.71
C GLY A 341 -3.49 9.68 -9.69
N GLN A 342 -2.20 9.41 -9.89
CA GLN A 342 -1.65 8.07 -9.75
C GLN A 342 -1.72 7.54 -8.30
N ALA A 343 -1.69 8.41 -7.29
CA ALA A 343 -1.80 8.00 -5.89
C ALA A 343 -3.11 7.26 -5.58
N GLU A 344 -4.21 7.65 -6.24
CA GLU A 344 -5.51 6.99 -6.10
C GLU A 344 -5.45 5.51 -6.50
N ASN A 345 -4.70 5.18 -7.57
CA ASN A 345 -4.49 3.78 -7.99
C ASN A 345 -3.63 3.00 -6.99
N LEU A 346 -2.64 3.63 -6.36
CA LEU A 346 -1.79 3.01 -5.35
C LEU A 346 -2.57 2.75 -4.06
N ILE A 347 -3.38 3.72 -3.63
CA ILE A 347 -4.30 3.56 -2.51
C ILE A 347 -5.31 2.45 -2.80
N LYS A 348 -5.89 2.43 -4.00
CA LYS A 348 -6.80 1.37 -4.43
C LYS A 348 -6.15 -0.02 -4.35
N ALA A 349 -4.90 -0.14 -4.79
CA ALA A 349 -4.16 -1.40 -4.70
C ALA A 349 -3.95 -1.84 -3.24
N HIS A 350 -3.62 -0.92 -2.34
CA HIS A 350 -3.46 -1.20 -0.92
C HIS A 350 -4.81 -1.54 -0.25
N LYS A 351 -5.84 -0.76 -0.54
CA LYS A 351 -7.16 -0.86 0.07
C LYS A 351 -7.96 -2.05 -0.46
N LEU A 352 -8.12 -2.16 -1.78
CA LEU A 352 -9.00 -3.17 -2.37
C LEU A 352 -8.29 -4.50 -2.63
N HIS A 353 -7.06 -4.48 -3.17
CA HIS A 353 -6.37 -5.73 -3.49
C HIS A 353 -5.78 -6.42 -2.26
N LEU A 354 -5.44 -5.66 -1.21
CA LEU A 354 -4.94 -6.23 0.05
C LEU A 354 -5.95 -6.16 1.18
N ALA A 355 -7.12 -5.54 0.98
CA ALA A 355 -8.17 -5.36 1.98
C ALA A 355 -7.66 -4.65 3.27
N SER A 356 -6.81 -3.61 3.11
CA SER A 356 -6.25 -2.90 4.26
C SER A 356 -7.27 -2.04 5.02
N ASP A 357 -8.42 -1.74 4.39
CA ASP A 357 -9.56 -1.04 4.99
C ASP A 357 -10.34 -1.89 6.00
N ARG A 358 -10.00 -3.17 6.16
CA ARG A 358 -10.57 -4.03 7.20
C ARG A 358 -9.99 -3.73 8.58
N THR A 359 -10.19 -2.50 9.06
CA THR A 359 -9.74 -2.00 10.37
C THR A 359 -10.71 -2.42 11.47
N SER A 360 -10.82 -3.74 11.72
CA SER A 360 -11.84 -4.34 12.59
C SER A 360 -11.46 -4.46 14.07
N CYS A 361 -10.22 -4.11 14.45
CA CYS A 361 -9.79 -4.18 15.85
C CYS A 361 -10.38 -3.04 16.68
N THR A 362 -10.72 -3.32 17.94
CA THR A 362 -11.25 -2.31 18.88
C THR A 362 -10.22 -1.20 19.15
N LYS A 363 -8.94 -1.57 19.32
CA LYS A 363 -7.85 -0.62 19.61
C LYS A 363 -7.32 0.02 18.34
N ALA A 364 -7.14 1.33 18.33
CA ALA A 364 -6.50 2.05 17.22
C ALA A 364 -5.05 1.59 16.97
N THR A 365 -4.30 1.26 18.03
CA THR A 365 -2.93 0.72 17.90
C THR A 365 -2.90 -0.60 17.15
N ALA A 366 -3.86 -1.49 17.38
CA ALA A 366 -3.96 -2.76 16.67
C ALA A 366 -4.32 -2.54 15.17
N ASN A 367 -5.21 -1.60 14.86
CA ASN A 367 -5.50 -1.24 13.47
C ASN A 367 -4.30 -0.60 12.76
N GLN A 368 -3.52 0.26 13.46
CA GLN A 368 -2.25 0.78 12.91
C GLN A 368 -1.24 -0.34 12.65
N PHE A 369 -1.11 -1.30 13.56
CA PHE A 369 -0.25 -2.46 13.34
C PHE A 369 -0.69 -3.25 12.10
N ARG A 370 -1.99 -3.52 11.94
CA ARG A 370 -2.53 -4.20 10.75
C ARG A 370 -2.19 -3.45 9.46
N LEU A 371 -2.33 -2.12 9.42
CA LEU A 371 -1.94 -1.32 8.26
C LEU A 371 -0.46 -1.50 7.91
N LEU A 372 0.43 -1.60 8.89
CA LEU A 372 1.86 -1.85 8.66
C LEU A 372 2.10 -3.25 8.07
N ILE A 373 1.37 -4.27 8.53
CA ILE A 373 1.47 -5.62 7.98
C ILE A 373 0.90 -5.70 6.55
N HIS A 374 -0.20 -5.01 6.25
CA HIS A 374 -0.72 -4.85 4.89
C HIS A 374 0.30 -4.12 3.98
N THR A 375 1.00 -3.11 4.52
CA THR A 375 2.08 -2.42 3.80
C THR A 375 3.27 -3.35 3.52
N ALA A 376 3.62 -4.25 4.45
CA ALA A 376 4.63 -5.27 4.20
C ALA A 376 4.20 -6.21 3.05
N ALA A 377 2.95 -6.68 3.05
CA ALA A 377 2.39 -7.47 1.96
C ALA A 377 2.40 -6.71 0.62
N TYR A 378 2.10 -5.41 0.64
CA TYR A 378 2.20 -4.54 -0.54
C TYR A 378 3.63 -4.52 -1.10
N TRP A 379 4.64 -4.37 -0.24
CA TRP A 379 6.05 -4.39 -0.64
C TRP A 379 6.43 -5.70 -1.32
N LEU A 380 5.95 -6.85 -0.82
CA LEU A 380 6.25 -8.16 -1.42
C LEU A 380 5.69 -8.27 -2.84
N LEU A 381 4.42 -7.90 -3.04
CA LEU A 381 3.78 -7.94 -4.36
C LEU A 381 4.35 -6.89 -5.33
N LEU A 382 4.66 -5.69 -4.83
CA LEU A 382 5.31 -4.64 -5.62
C LEU A 382 6.70 -5.09 -6.09
N THR A 383 7.48 -5.73 -5.24
CA THR A 383 8.80 -6.25 -5.58
C THR A 383 8.69 -7.37 -6.60
N LEU A 384 7.78 -8.33 -6.40
CA LEU A 384 7.53 -9.39 -7.39
C LEU A 384 7.16 -8.81 -8.75
N ARG A 385 6.25 -7.85 -8.80
CA ARG A 385 5.88 -7.14 -10.03
C ARG A 385 7.08 -6.41 -10.65
N GLY A 386 7.92 -5.79 -9.81
CA GLY A 386 9.13 -5.08 -10.21
C GLY A 386 10.20 -5.96 -10.87
N LEU A 387 10.25 -7.25 -10.53
CA LEU A 387 11.15 -8.24 -11.13
C LEU A 387 10.73 -8.69 -12.53
N ALA A 388 9.48 -8.48 -12.90
CA ALA A 388 9.01 -8.84 -14.23
C ALA A 388 9.72 -8.03 -15.32
N PRO A 389 10.03 -8.62 -16.48
CA PRO A 389 10.58 -7.91 -17.64
C PRO A 389 9.71 -6.71 -18.01
N ARG A 390 10.34 -5.62 -18.45
CA ARG A 390 9.62 -4.36 -18.80
C ARG A 390 8.56 -4.55 -19.87
N THR A 391 8.75 -5.49 -20.78
CA THR A 391 7.82 -5.84 -21.86
C THR A 391 6.81 -6.93 -21.48
N SER A 392 6.90 -7.44 -20.25
CA SER A 392 6.00 -8.48 -19.76
C SER A 392 4.67 -7.90 -19.29
N PHE A 393 3.58 -8.61 -19.57
CA PHE A 393 2.25 -8.34 -18.97
C PHE A 393 2.29 -8.20 -17.44
N TRP A 394 3.17 -8.96 -16.75
CA TRP A 394 3.29 -8.94 -15.29
C TRP A 394 3.77 -7.60 -14.74
N ARG A 395 4.48 -6.80 -15.52
CA ARG A 395 5.05 -5.52 -15.10
C ARG A 395 3.99 -4.51 -14.69
N ASP A 396 2.85 -4.54 -15.38
CA ASP A 396 1.73 -3.61 -15.16
C ASP A 396 0.50 -4.30 -14.55
N ALA A 397 0.61 -5.61 -14.25
CA ALA A 397 -0.49 -6.39 -13.70
C ALA A 397 -0.91 -5.87 -12.31
N GLN A 398 -2.21 -5.89 -12.04
CA GLN A 398 -2.75 -5.60 -10.72
C GLN A 398 -2.39 -6.72 -9.74
N PHE A 399 -2.34 -6.40 -8.44
CA PHE A 399 -2.00 -7.40 -7.42
C PHE A 399 -2.95 -8.59 -7.38
N ASP A 400 -4.24 -8.39 -7.65
CA ASP A 400 -5.21 -9.48 -7.75
C ASP A 400 -4.87 -10.43 -8.90
N THR A 401 -4.47 -9.89 -10.06
CA THR A 401 -4.04 -10.71 -11.19
C THR A 401 -2.76 -11.49 -10.87
N ILE A 402 -1.77 -10.83 -10.24
CA ILE A 402 -0.53 -11.49 -9.78
C ILE A 402 -0.87 -12.61 -8.80
N ARG A 403 -1.74 -12.34 -7.84
CA ARG A 403 -2.19 -13.32 -6.85
C ARG A 403 -2.84 -14.52 -7.52
N LEU A 404 -3.85 -14.28 -8.36
CA LEU A 404 -4.60 -15.34 -9.02
C LEU A 404 -3.71 -16.20 -9.91
N CYS A 405 -2.80 -15.58 -10.65
CA CYS A 405 -2.04 -16.27 -11.69
C CYS A 405 -0.67 -16.79 -11.23
N LEU A 406 -0.07 -16.22 -10.18
CA LEU A 406 1.29 -16.57 -9.76
C LEU A 406 1.40 -17.05 -8.31
N ILE A 407 0.42 -16.75 -7.46
CA ILE A 407 0.43 -17.19 -6.05
C ILE A 407 -0.50 -18.39 -5.85
N LYS A 408 -1.72 -18.32 -6.37
CA LYS A 408 -2.74 -19.38 -6.30
C LYS A 408 -2.41 -20.51 -7.28
N ILE A 409 -1.36 -21.27 -6.97
CA ILE A 409 -0.93 -22.42 -7.76
C ILE A 409 -1.06 -23.67 -6.89
N ALA A 410 -1.85 -24.64 -7.32
CA ALA A 410 -1.93 -25.92 -6.65
C ALA A 410 -0.60 -26.66 -6.75
N ALA A 411 -0.19 -27.33 -5.70
CA ALA A 411 0.99 -28.19 -5.73
C ALA A 411 0.86 -29.35 -4.74
N ARG A 412 1.42 -30.48 -5.11
CA ARG A 412 1.69 -31.58 -4.19
C ARG A 412 3.07 -31.41 -3.60
N VAL A 413 3.17 -31.47 -2.28
CA VAL A 413 4.43 -31.36 -1.52
C VAL A 413 4.79 -32.72 -0.97
N THR A 414 6.03 -33.12 -1.12
CA THR A 414 6.56 -34.39 -0.55
C THR A 414 7.83 -34.06 0.21
N GLU A 415 7.83 -34.31 1.51
CA GLU A 415 9.02 -34.25 2.34
C GLU A 415 9.79 -35.56 2.19
N MET A 416 11.05 -35.48 1.87
CA MET A 416 11.97 -36.59 1.70
C MET A 416 13.14 -36.38 2.66
N VAL A 417 13.88 -37.44 2.94
CA VAL A 417 15.00 -37.38 3.89
C VAL A 417 16.02 -36.29 3.56
N THR A 418 16.32 -36.09 2.29
CA THR A 418 17.38 -35.13 1.85
C THR A 418 16.85 -33.93 1.09
N ARG A 419 15.56 -33.86 0.76
CA ARG A 419 14.98 -32.76 -0.06
C ARG A 419 13.47 -32.69 0.12
N ILE A 420 12.92 -31.56 -0.26
CA ILE A 420 11.48 -31.34 -0.41
C ILE A 420 11.18 -31.24 -1.91
N LYS A 421 10.23 -32.04 -2.40
CA LYS A 421 9.74 -32.00 -3.78
C LYS A 421 8.41 -31.25 -3.82
N ILE A 422 8.31 -30.26 -4.68
CA ILE A 422 7.08 -29.51 -4.95
C ILE A 422 6.70 -29.78 -6.41
N ALA A 423 5.60 -30.51 -6.61
CA ALA A 423 5.10 -30.87 -7.92
C ALA A 423 3.97 -29.90 -8.31
N LEU A 424 4.26 -29.01 -9.25
CA LEU A 424 3.32 -28.06 -9.84
C LEU A 424 2.53 -28.75 -10.99
N PRO A 425 1.31 -28.25 -11.32
CA PRO A 425 0.53 -28.80 -12.44
C PRO A 425 1.29 -28.67 -13.76
N SER A 426 1.38 -29.77 -14.53
CA SER A 426 2.03 -29.77 -15.85
C SER A 426 1.31 -28.87 -16.86
N ALA A 427 0.00 -28.69 -16.71
CA ALA A 427 -0.85 -27.83 -17.54
C ALA A 427 -0.92 -26.37 -17.07
N PHE A 428 -0.02 -25.94 -16.14
CA PHE A 428 -0.04 -24.57 -15.63
C PHE A 428 0.25 -23.55 -16.75
N PRO A 429 -0.71 -22.63 -17.08
CA PRO A 429 -0.62 -21.79 -18.28
C PRO A 429 0.50 -20.74 -18.20
N TYR A 430 0.92 -20.33 -17.00
CA TYR A 430 1.93 -19.28 -16.81
C TYR A 430 3.32 -19.85 -16.43
N ARG A 431 3.57 -21.12 -16.73
CA ARG A 431 4.79 -21.86 -16.39
C ARG A 431 6.08 -21.11 -16.72
N ALA A 432 6.19 -20.59 -17.96
CA ALA A 432 7.41 -19.90 -18.41
C ALA A 432 7.63 -18.59 -17.62
N GLY A 433 6.58 -17.77 -17.46
CA GLY A 433 6.66 -16.52 -16.68
C GLY A 433 6.97 -16.75 -15.20
N PHE A 434 6.39 -17.78 -14.60
CA PHE A 434 6.67 -18.14 -13.21
C PHE A 434 8.13 -18.60 -13.02
N ALA A 435 8.65 -19.43 -13.93
CA ALA A 435 10.03 -19.89 -13.89
C ALA A 435 11.03 -18.73 -14.07
N ASP A 436 10.76 -17.80 -15.01
CA ASP A 436 11.59 -16.59 -15.19
C ASP A 436 11.61 -15.73 -13.91
N LEU A 437 10.46 -15.46 -13.31
CA LEU A 437 10.37 -14.69 -12.06
C LEU A 437 11.11 -15.38 -10.91
N ALA A 438 10.93 -16.68 -10.74
CA ALA A 438 11.64 -17.46 -9.71
C ALA A 438 13.16 -17.39 -9.92
N GLY A 439 13.63 -17.48 -11.16
CA GLY A 439 15.05 -17.34 -11.51
C GLY A 439 15.61 -15.94 -11.15
N ARG A 440 14.84 -14.89 -11.42
CA ARG A 440 15.23 -13.49 -11.12
C ARG A 440 15.33 -13.20 -9.63
N ILE A 441 14.53 -13.86 -8.78
CA ILE A 441 14.64 -13.70 -7.33
C ILE A 441 16.00 -14.20 -6.83
N ALA A 442 16.52 -15.28 -7.42
CA ALA A 442 17.84 -15.80 -7.05
C ALA A 442 18.98 -14.79 -7.31
N THR A 443 18.77 -13.82 -8.21
CA THR A 443 19.75 -12.78 -8.56
C THR A 443 19.60 -11.48 -7.77
N LEU A 444 18.56 -11.35 -6.93
CA LEU A 444 18.43 -10.21 -6.03
C LEU A 444 19.61 -10.20 -5.05
N PRO A 445 20.18 -9.02 -4.74
CA PRO A 445 21.18 -8.92 -3.70
C PRO A 445 20.64 -9.42 -2.36
N PRO A 446 21.51 -10.02 -1.51
CA PRO A 446 21.14 -10.52 -0.20
C PRO A 446 20.74 -9.39 0.77
#